data_754935ad258cc021091d44d297084289
#
_entry.id   754935ad258cc021091d44d297084289
#
_cell.length_a   1.000
_cell.length_b   1.000
_cell.length_c   1.000
_cell.angle_alpha   90.00
_cell.angle_beta   90.00
_cell.angle_gamma   90.00
#
_symmetry.space_group_name_H-M   'P 1'
#
loop_
_entity.id
_entity.type
_entity.pdbx_description
1 polymer ?
#
loop_
_entity_poly.entity_id
_entity_poly.type
_entity_poly.pdbx_seq_one_letter_code
_entity_poly.pdbx_strand_id
1 'polypeptide(L)'
;MTRTRYSLGLLAPAALGVVLAASPVAAQAAGAAPGYRLTHEVTLPGDEGWDYLTFEQGGHRLFVSHGTRVMVVDSDSLKVVGEIADTPGVHGIALAPELGRGYVSAGRAGLVVVFDLKTLARLKEIKVTGENPDAILYDPATQRVFTFNGRGRNATAIDARSDAVIGTLPLDAKPEFAASDGQGHLWVNLEDKNSIAQIDPRALKVTAVWPVTGCEEPSGLALDRAAKRLFAVCDNKIMAAIDTASGRVLGTAPIGGGVDAAAYDPGKGLAFASCGEGVLSVVRPGADGALAAIESAETRRGARTLALDERTHRIYLVTADFGPPPPATAEHPHPRGAMVPGTFRLLVLEAG
;
A
#
# COMPACT_ATOMS: atom_id res chain seq x y z
N MET A 1 35.89 -89.66 32.93
CA MET A 1 35.35 -89.04 31.72
C MET A 1 34.15 -88.21 32.17
N THR A 2 34.37 -86.94 32.42
CA THR A 2 33.41 -86.01 33.01
C THR A 2 32.91 -85.06 31.92
N ARG A 3 31.61 -85.08 31.62
CA ARG A 3 31.00 -84.22 30.65
C ARG A 3 30.42 -82.97 31.36
N THR A 4 30.98 -81.78 31.04
CA THR A 4 30.48 -80.49 31.53
C THR A 4 29.40 -80.01 30.56
N ARG A 5 28.20 -79.67 31.08
CA ARG A 5 27.10 -79.06 30.29
C ARG A 5 27.15 -77.56 30.45
N TYR A 6 27.25 -76.82 29.39
CA TYR A 6 27.07 -75.37 29.36
C TYR A 6 25.60 -75.06 29.07
N SER A 7 24.98 -74.28 29.97
CA SER A 7 23.65 -73.72 29.78
C SER A 7 23.79 -72.32 29.14
N LEU A 8 23.19 -72.15 27.96
CA LEU A 8 23.03 -70.84 27.30
C LEU A 8 21.86 -70.08 27.95
N GLY A 9 22.15 -68.95 28.56
CA GLY A 9 21.13 -68.00 29.01
C GLY A 9 20.72 -67.09 27.86
N LEU A 10 19.44 -67.09 27.50
CA LEU A 10 18.85 -66.14 26.61
C LEU A 10 18.67 -64.77 27.27
N LEU A 11 19.37 -63.74 26.79
CA LEU A 11 19.11 -62.35 27.15
C LEU A 11 18.05 -61.82 26.16
N ALA A 12 16.88 -61.40 26.66
CA ALA A 12 15.86 -60.70 25.92
C ALA A 12 16.25 -59.23 25.82
N PRO A 13 16.10 -58.57 24.64
CA PRO A 13 16.31 -57.14 24.53
C PRO A 13 15.11 -56.35 25.07
N ALA A 14 15.34 -55.46 26.04
CA ALA A 14 14.39 -54.48 26.51
C ALA A 14 14.25 -53.38 25.44
N ALA A 15 13.11 -53.29 24.79
CA ALA A 15 12.78 -52.19 23.89
C ALA A 15 12.43 -50.93 24.70
N LEU A 16 13.31 -49.95 24.70
CA LEU A 16 13.08 -48.64 25.28
C LEU A 16 12.18 -47.84 24.30
N GLY A 17 10.89 -47.77 24.60
CA GLY A 17 9.93 -46.94 23.86
C GLY A 17 10.16 -45.45 24.18
N VAL A 18 10.71 -44.69 23.23
CA VAL A 18 10.75 -43.23 23.31
C VAL A 18 9.36 -42.69 22.99
N VAL A 19 8.62 -42.26 24.01
CA VAL A 19 7.38 -41.51 23.85
C VAL A 19 7.76 -40.08 23.50
N LEU A 20 7.67 -39.72 22.23
CA LEU A 20 7.72 -38.32 21.78
C LEU A 20 6.43 -37.63 22.26
N ALA A 21 6.53 -36.87 23.33
CA ALA A 21 5.49 -35.96 23.75
C ALA A 21 5.41 -34.81 22.72
N ALA A 22 4.41 -34.82 21.83
CA ALA A 22 4.06 -33.67 21.01
C ALA A 22 3.56 -32.57 21.93
N SER A 23 4.38 -31.54 22.15
CA SER A 23 3.94 -30.32 22.82
C SER A 23 2.86 -29.66 21.91
N PRO A 24 1.70 -29.30 22.48
CA PRO A 24 0.72 -28.53 21.70
C PRO A 24 1.35 -27.18 21.35
N VAL A 25 1.49 -26.89 20.06
CA VAL A 25 1.74 -25.52 19.58
C VAL A 25 0.56 -24.70 20.07
N ALA A 26 0.78 -23.87 21.08
CA ALA A 26 -0.20 -22.92 21.55
C ALA A 26 -0.56 -22.02 20.34
N ALA A 27 -1.74 -22.20 19.79
CA ALA A 27 -2.31 -21.25 18.86
C ALA A 27 -2.34 -19.91 19.58
N GLN A 28 -1.49 -18.98 19.15
CA GLN A 28 -1.47 -17.63 19.68
C GLN A 28 -2.86 -17.05 19.43
N ALA A 29 -3.61 -16.79 20.50
CA ALA A 29 -4.95 -16.23 20.40
C ALA A 29 -4.84 -14.95 19.56
N ALA A 30 -5.52 -14.93 18.42
CA ALA A 30 -5.68 -13.72 17.64
C ALA A 30 -6.27 -12.67 18.60
N GLY A 31 -5.47 -11.63 18.95
CA GLY A 31 -5.94 -10.60 19.88
C GLY A 31 -7.26 -10.02 19.35
N ALA A 32 -8.09 -9.49 20.25
CA ALA A 32 -9.39 -8.94 19.90
C ALA A 32 -9.31 -7.99 18.69
N ALA A 33 -10.35 -8.02 17.85
CA ALA A 33 -10.50 -7.08 16.72
C ALA A 33 -10.52 -5.65 17.29
N PRO A 34 -9.84 -4.68 16.63
CA PRO A 34 -9.78 -3.30 17.13
C PRO A 34 -11.11 -2.55 17.03
N GLY A 35 -12.11 -3.09 16.33
CA GLY A 35 -13.44 -2.53 16.21
C GLY A 35 -13.47 -1.27 15.36
N TYR A 36 -12.75 -1.25 14.23
CA TYR A 36 -12.83 -0.13 13.28
C TYR A 36 -14.25 0.05 12.76
N ARG A 37 -14.75 1.26 12.82
CA ARG A 37 -16.08 1.61 12.33
C ARG A 37 -16.07 2.96 11.63
N LEU A 38 -16.97 3.12 10.68
CA LEU A 38 -17.23 4.40 10.03
C LEU A 38 -17.83 5.37 11.05
N THR A 39 -17.08 6.41 11.43
CA THR A 39 -17.50 7.42 12.40
C THR A 39 -17.97 8.71 11.76
N HIS A 40 -17.40 9.07 10.60
CA HIS A 40 -17.80 10.27 9.86
C HIS A 40 -17.93 9.96 8.37
N GLU A 41 -18.90 10.60 7.76
CA GLU A 41 -19.13 10.62 6.33
C GLU A 41 -19.45 12.06 5.92
N VAL A 42 -18.58 12.68 5.11
CA VAL A 42 -18.66 14.10 4.77
C VAL A 42 -18.65 14.26 3.26
N THR A 43 -19.66 14.91 2.69
CA THR A 43 -19.69 15.21 1.25
C THR A 43 -18.61 16.23 0.91
N LEU A 44 -17.82 15.90 -0.11
CA LEU A 44 -16.82 16.76 -0.70
C LEU A 44 -17.32 17.33 -2.03
N PRO A 45 -16.85 18.54 -2.45
CA PRO A 45 -17.31 19.14 -3.69
C PRO A 45 -16.69 18.47 -4.93
N GLY A 46 -17.46 18.40 -6.01
CA GLY A 46 -17.05 17.93 -7.33
C GLY A 46 -17.54 16.54 -7.66
N ASP A 47 -17.58 16.25 -8.97
CA ASP A 47 -18.13 15.03 -9.54
C ASP A 47 -17.12 14.29 -10.43
N GLU A 48 -15.83 14.63 -10.29
CA GLU A 48 -14.74 13.98 -11.03
C GLU A 48 -14.30 12.69 -10.32
N GLY A 49 -13.53 11.87 -11.02
CA GLY A 49 -12.90 10.68 -10.43
C GLY A 49 -11.80 11.03 -9.43
N TRP A 50 -11.49 10.10 -8.59
CA TRP A 50 -10.41 10.21 -7.60
C TRP A 50 -9.43 9.04 -7.73
N ASP A 51 -8.28 9.17 -7.03
CA ASP A 51 -7.29 8.11 -6.97
C ASP A 51 -6.62 8.09 -5.58
N TYR A 52 -5.41 8.63 -5.42
CA TYR A 52 -4.65 8.57 -4.18
C TYR A 52 -5.15 9.53 -3.09
N LEU A 53 -4.91 9.11 -1.85
CA LEU A 53 -4.96 9.95 -0.68
C LEU A 53 -3.59 9.97 -0.01
N THR A 54 -3.17 11.15 0.47
CA THR A 54 -1.92 11.30 1.24
C THR A 54 -2.18 12.11 2.49
N PHE A 55 -1.83 11.56 3.65
CA PHE A 55 -1.94 12.26 4.92
C PHE A 55 -0.62 12.95 5.28
N GLU A 56 -0.68 14.23 5.66
CA GLU A 56 0.45 14.99 6.16
C GLU A 56 0.60 14.79 7.67
N GLN A 57 1.48 13.88 8.09
CA GLN A 57 1.59 13.46 9.49
C GLN A 57 1.87 14.60 10.48
N GLY A 58 2.61 15.63 10.06
CA GLY A 58 2.92 16.80 10.90
C GLY A 58 1.99 18.01 10.74
N GLY A 59 1.18 18.04 9.67
CA GLY A 59 0.35 19.20 9.29
C GLY A 59 -1.15 19.01 9.46
N HIS A 60 -1.61 17.82 9.86
CA HIS A 60 -3.03 17.48 10.06
C HIS A 60 -3.89 17.71 8.82
N ARG A 61 -3.33 17.51 7.61
CA ARG A 61 -4.04 17.71 6.36
C ARG A 61 -4.07 16.41 5.56
N LEU A 62 -5.22 16.17 4.95
CA LEU A 62 -5.43 15.10 3.99
C LEU A 62 -5.44 15.71 2.59
N PHE A 63 -4.58 15.20 1.72
CA PHE A 63 -4.53 15.54 0.31
C PHE A 63 -5.28 14.47 -0.47
N VAL A 64 -6.27 14.88 -1.25
CA VAL A 64 -7.16 13.98 -2.01
C VAL A 64 -7.06 14.32 -3.49
N SER A 65 -6.55 13.39 -4.30
CA SER A 65 -6.55 13.57 -5.75
C SER A 65 -7.98 13.51 -6.29
N HIS A 66 -8.35 14.47 -7.15
CA HIS A 66 -9.71 14.58 -7.66
C HIS A 66 -9.73 15.19 -9.08
N GLY A 67 -9.77 14.35 -10.09
CA GLY A 67 -9.90 14.71 -11.51
C GLY A 67 -8.77 15.58 -12.06
N THR A 68 -8.83 16.88 -11.81
CA THR A 68 -7.88 17.87 -12.32
C THR A 68 -7.27 18.75 -11.23
N ARG A 69 -7.47 18.36 -9.96
CA ARG A 69 -6.97 19.08 -8.77
C ARG A 69 -6.67 18.13 -7.63
N VAL A 70 -5.94 18.61 -6.63
CA VAL A 70 -5.83 17.98 -5.33
C VAL A 70 -6.62 18.84 -4.34
N MET A 71 -7.60 18.27 -3.67
CA MET A 71 -8.27 18.91 -2.54
C MET A 71 -7.46 18.70 -1.27
N VAL A 72 -7.39 19.73 -0.44
CA VAL A 72 -6.75 19.66 0.87
C VAL A 72 -7.81 19.78 1.94
N VAL A 73 -7.94 18.74 2.76
CA VAL A 73 -8.94 18.64 3.83
C VAL A 73 -8.23 18.72 5.17
N ASP A 74 -8.70 19.58 6.06
CA ASP A 74 -8.28 19.60 7.45
C ASP A 74 -8.84 18.40 8.20
N SER A 75 -7.99 17.61 8.83
CA SER A 75 -8.35 16.30 9.40
C SER A 75 -9.16 16.40 10.69
N ASP A 76 -9.16 17.55 11.37
CA ASP A 76 -9.91 17.74 12.60
C ASP A 76 -11.34 18.23 12.32
N SER A 77 -11.47 19.21 11.43
CA SER A 77 -12.78 19.77 11.05
C SER A 77 -13.45 19.04 9.86
N LEU A 78 -12.71 18.21 9.13
CA LEU A 78 -13.11 17.52 7.91
C LEU A 78 -13.59 18.46 6.78
N LYS A 79 -13.13 19.72 6.82
CA LYS A 79 -13.46 20.75 5.81
C LYS A 79 -12.36 20.89 4.77
N VAL A 80 -12.74 21.15 3.53
CA VAL A 80 -11.80 21.56 2.51
C VAL A 80 -11.24 22.94 2.88
N VAL A 81 -9.91 23.03 3.01
CA VAL A 81 -9.19 24.24 3.42
C VAL A 81 -8.30 24.81 2.31
N GLY A 82 -8.22 24.12 1.17
CA GLY A 82 -7.47 24.58 0.01
C GLY A 82 -7.47 23.57 -1.11
N GLU A 83 -6.80 23.93 -2.20
CA GLU A 83 -6.63 23.05 -3.36
C GLU A 83 -5.33 23.35 -4.11
N ILE A 84 -4.81 22.35 -4.81
CA ILE A 84 -3.78 22.50 -5.83
C ILE A 84 -4.49 22.26 -7.17
N ALA A 85 -4.72 23.33 -7.93
CA ALA A 85 -5.44 23.30 -9.21
C ALA A 85 -4.53 22.88 -10.39
N ASP A 86 -5.15 22.68 -11.55
CA ASP A 86 -4.48 22.40 -12.83
C ASP A 86 -3.52 21.20 -12.79
N THR A 87 -4.00 20.08 -12.25
CA THR A 87 -3.30 18.79 -12.24
C THR A 87 -4.06 17.75 -13.08
N PRO A 88 -4.12 17.88 -14.43
CA PRO A 88 -4.97 17.05 -15.28
C PRO A 88 -4.64 15.56 -15.20
N GLY A 89 -5.61 14.74 -14.79
CA GLY A 89 -5.41 13.33 -14.54
C GLY A 89 -4.48 13.11 -13.37
N VAL A 90 -4.77 13.81 -12.26
CA VAL A 90 -4.03 13.64 -11.00
C VAL A 90 -4.15 12.21 -10.49
N HIS A 91 -3.01 11.69 -10.03
CA HIS A 91 -2.92 10.41 -9.35
C HIS A 91 -2.36 10.60 -7.94
N GLY A 92 -1.03 10.48 -7.76
CA GLY A 92 -0.38 10.49 -6.47
C GLY A 92 0.07 11.88 -5.98
N ILE A 93 0.26 11.97 -4.67
CA ILE A 93 0.81 13.15 -3.98
C ILE A 93 1.96 12.70 -3.07
N ALA A 94 3.14 13.29 -3.24
CA ALA A 94 4.29 13.09 -2.35
C ALA A 94 4.62 14.38 -1.61
N LEU A 95 4.92 14.27 -0.33
CA LEU A 95 5.23 15.41 0.52
C LEU A 95 6.71 15.36 0.96
N ALA A 96 7.39 16.50 0.90
CA ALA A 96 8.75 16.71 1.40
C ALA A 96 8.73 17.85 2.42
N PRO A 97 8.27 17.59 3.65
CA PRO A 97 8.02 18.61 4.66
C PRO A 97 9.27 19.44 5.01
N GLU A 98 10.44 18.80 5.08
CA GLU A 98 11.71 19.47 5.37
C GLU A 98 12.16 20.42 4.25
N LEU A 99 11.62 20.27 3.04
CA LEU A 99 11.84 21.19 1.92
C LEU A 99 10.71 22.20 1.77
N GLY A 100 9.64 22.07 2.57
CA GLY A 100 8.42 22.88 2.46
C GLY A 100 7.69 22.67 1.13
N ARG A 101 7.81 21.50 0.51
CA ARG A 101 7.30 21.22 -0.85
C ARG A 101 6.42 19.98 -0.89
N GLY A 102 5.51 19.98 -1.85
CA GLY A 102 4.79 18.80 -2.27
C GLY A 102 4.85 18.63 -3.79
N TYR A 103 4.58 17.42 -4.25
CA TYR A 103 4.68 16.99 -5.62
C TYR A 103 3.44 16.19 -6.00
N VAL A 104 2.86 16.48 -7.14
CA VAL A 104 1.66 15.83 -7.66
C VAL A 104 1.96 15.22 -9.02
N SER A 105 1.71 13.93 -9.19
CA SER A 105 1.75 13.30 -10.52
C SER A 105 0.48 13.62 -11.28
N ALA A 106 0.63 14.19 -12.48
CA ALA A 106 -0.45 14.55 -13.40
C ALA A 106 -0.36 13.69 -14.67
N GLY A 107 -0.94 12.48 -14.59
CA GLY A 107 -0.75 11.43 -15.59
C GLY A 107 -1.17 11.82 -17.00
N ARG A 108 -2.31 12.50 -17.16
CA ARG A 108 -2.78 12.95 -18.47
C ARG A 108 -1.90 14.03 -19.08
N ALA A 109 -1.29 14.87 -18.24
CA ALA A 109 -0.40 15.93 -18.69
C ALA A 109 1.05 15.45 -18.88
N GLY A 110 1.43 14.31 -18.33
CA GLY A 110 2.80 13.78 -18.37
C GLY A 110 3.79 14.62 -17.57
N LEU A 111 3.34 15.18 -16.44
CA LEU A 111 4.17 16.05 -15.59
C LEU A 111 4.02 15.74 -14.11
N VAL A 112 4.97 16.32 -13.36
CA VAL A 112 4.85 16.54 -11.91
C VAL A 112 4.64 18.02 -11.66
N VAL A 113 3.62 18.35 -10.87
CA VAL A 113 3.38 19.70 -10.36
C VAL A 113 4.03 19.83 -9.01
N VAL A 114 4.92 20.81 -8.85
CA VAL A 114 5.54 21.16 -7.56
C VAL A 114 4.72 22.25 -6.92
N PHE A 115 4.42 22.14 -5.64
CA PHE A 115 3.69 23.16 -4.89
C PHE A 115 4.36 23.47 -3.54
N ASP A 116 4.13 24.69 -3.05
CA ASP A 116 4.51 25.09 -1.70
C ASP A 116 3.59 24.43 -0.69
N LEU A 117 4.15 23.67 0.25
CA LEU A 117 3.36 22.88 1.19
C LEU A 117 2.55 23.75 2.17
N LYS A 118 3.01 24.96 2.48
CA LYS A 118 2.32 25.87 3.41
C LYS A 118 1.19 26.64 2.74
N THR A 119 1.44 27.20 1.57
CA THR A 119 0.50 28.09 0.86
C THR A 119 -0.36 27.37 -0.16
N LEU A 120 0.00 26.12 -0.53
CA LEU A 120 -0.57 25.31 -1.60
C LEU A 120 -0.40 25.92 -3.01
N ALA A 121 0.38 27.00 -3.11
CA ALA A 121 0.65 27.65 -4.40
C ALA A 121 1.51 26.75 -5.30
N ARG A 122 1.15 26.67 -6.57
CA ARG A 122 1.97 25.99 -7.58
C ARG A 122 3.28 26.75 -7.75
N LEU A 123 4.38 26.03 -7.76
CA LEU A 123 5.73 26.57 -7.92
C LEU A 123 6.30 26.29 -9.30
N LYS A 124 6.09 25.06 -9.80
CA LYS A 124 6.75 24.60 -11.04
C LYS A 124 6.04 23.39 -11.62
N GLU A 125 6.25 23.19 -12.93
CA GLU A 125 5.94 21.96 -13.63
C GLU A 125 7.23 21.27 -14.08
N ILE A 126 7.29 19.96 -13.93
CA ILE A 126 8.42 19.12 -14.33
C ILE A 126 7.91 18.09 -15.32
N LYS A 127 8.35 18.15 -16.56
CA LYS A 127 8.01 17.12 -17.55
C LYS A 127 8.76 15.83 -17.19
N VAL A 128 8.01 14.75 -17.01
CA VAL A 128 8.60 13.44 -16.72
C VAL A 128 9.05 12.73 -17.99
N THR A 129 9.86 11.68 -17.84
CA THR A 129 10.46 10.95 -18.97
C THR A 129 9.65 9.73 -19.39
N GLY A 130 8.58 9.38 -18.66
CA GLY A 130 7.71 8.26 -18.96
C GLY A 130 6.26 8.70 -19.18
N GLU A 131 5.47 7.82 -19.79
CA GLU A 131 4.05 8.04 -20.01
C GLU A 131 3.23 7.67 -18.79
N ASN A 132 2.22 8.47 -18.47
CA ASN A 132 1.29 8.28 -17.37
C ASN A 132 2.02 8.18 -16.03
N PRO A 133 2.63 9.29 -15.54
CA PRO A 133 3.10 9.31 -14.15
C PRO A 133 1.93 9.08 -13.21
N ASP A 134 2.02 8.02 -12.41
CA ASP A 134 0.98 7.49 -11.54
C ASP A 134 1.42 7.59 -10.08
N ALA A 135 1.83 6.50 -9.46
CA ALA A 135 2.40 6.56 -8.13
C ALA A 135 3.58 7.52 -8.05
N ILE A 136 3.69 8.25 -6.96
CA ILE A 136 4.77 9.20 -6.70
C ILE A 136 5.24 9.06 -5.25
N LEU A 137 6.55 9.10 -5.05
CA LEU A 137 7.16 8.92 -3.74
C LEU A 137 8.30 9.92 -3.55
N TYR A 138 8.40 10.50 -2.36
CA TYR A 138 9.57 11.24 -1.92
C TYR A 138 10.46 10.34 -1.04
N ASP A 139 11.75 10.25 -1.37
CA ASP A 139 12.75 9.56 -0.56
C ASP A 139 13.63 10.57 0.20
N PRO A 140 13.49 10.69 1.53
CA PRO A 140 14.23 11.67 2.32
C PRO A 140 15.73 11.36 2.40
N ALA A 141 16.15 10.09 2.26
CA ALA A 141 17.57 9.70 2.30
C ALA A 141 18.38 10.23 1.13
N THR A 142 17.74 10.40 -0.02
CA THR A 142 18.39 10.92 -1.23
C THR A 142 17.89 12.31 -1.61
N GLN A 143 16.81 12.78 -0.99
CA GLN A 143 16.06 13.99 -1.34
C GLN A 143 15.62 13.98 -2.80
N ARG A 144 15.09 12.84 -3.24
CA ARG A 144 14.61 12.61 -4.60
C ARG A 144 13.14 12.27 -4.58
N VAL A 145 12.45 12.73 -5.61
CA VAL A 145 11.08 12.31 -5.93
C VAL A 145 11.15 11.30 -7.08
N PHE A 146 10.39 10.24 -6.95
CA PHE A 146 10.25 9.22 -7.97
C PHE A 146 8.81 9.19 -8.43
N THR A 147 8.57 9.33 -9.74
CA THR A 147 7.28 8.96 -10.33
C THR A 147 7.41 7.59 -10.96
N PHE A 148 6.41 6.77 -10.73
CA PHE A 148 6.28 5.47 -11.34
C PHE A 148 5.28 5.59 -12.49
N ASN A 149 5.78 5.40 -13.71
CA ASN A 149 5.05 5.73 -14.92
C ASN A 149 4.43 4.45 -15.49
N GLY A 150 3.13 4.25 -15.24
CA GLY A 150 2.44 2.99 -15.51
C GLY A 150 2.53 2.54 -16.97
N ARG A 151 2.21 3.43 -17.92
CA ARG A 151 2.33 3.13 -19.36
C ARG A 151 3.77 3.17 -19.86
N GLY A 152 4.59 4.03 -19.26
CA GLY A 152 6.01 4.15 -19.59
C GLY A 152 6.86 2.98 -19.11
N ARG A 153 6.35 2.14 -18.20
CA ARG A 153 7.03 0.96 -17.62
C ARG A 153 8.42 1.30 -17.06
N ASN A 154 8.51 2.48 -16.45
CA ASN A 154 9.75 3.04 -15.91
C ASN A 154 9.45 3.96 -14.72
N ALA A 155 10.50 4.43 -14.05
CA ALA A 155 10.41 5.50 -13.08
C ALA A 155 11.24 6.72 -13.54
N THR A 156 10.73 7.92 -13.28
CA THR A 156 11.49 9.17 -13.44
C THR A 156 11.99 9.61 -12.08
N ALA A 157 13.28 9.85 -11.94
CA ALA A 157 13.89 10.41 -10.74
C ALA A 157 14.08 11.91 -10.88
N ILE A 158 13.67 12.66 -9.87
CA ILE A 158 13.73 14.12 -9.79
C ILE A 158 14.51 14.48 -8.53
N ASP A 159 15.50 15.36 -8.66
CA ASP A 159 16.14 15.99 -7.51
C ASP A 159 15.22 17.03 -6.88
N ALA A 160 14.82 16.82 -5.63
CA ALA A 160 13.81 17.65 -4.96
C ALA A 160 14.31 19.03 -4.55
N ARG A 161 15.61 19.31 -4.60
CA ARG A 161 16.17 20.63 -4.29
C ARG A 161 16.18 21.55 -5.50
N SER A 162 16.53 20.98 -6.66
CA SER A 162 16.66 21.70 -7.91
C SER A 162 15.44 21.60 -8.81
N ASP A 163 14.50 20.67 -8.52
CA ASP A 163 13.36 20.29 -9.36
C ASP A 163 13.82 19.89 -10.78
N ALA A 164 14.92 19.22 -10.90
CA ALA A 164 15.47 18.73 -12.15
C ALA A 164 15.29 17.22 -12.27
N VAL A 165 14.89 16.74 -13.44
CA VAL A 165 14.95 15.31 -13.76
C VAL A 165 16.43 14.91 -13.82
N ILE A 166 16.80 13.89 -13.03
CA ILE A 166 18.17 13.39 -12.92
C ILE A 166 18.38 12.02 -13.55
N GLY A 167 17.28 11.35 -13.94
CA GLY A 167 17.39 10.06 -14.63
C GLY A 167 16.06 9.38 -14.83
N THR A 168 16.10 8.34 -15.65
CA THR A 168 14.99 7.41 -15.92
C THR A 168 15.48 6.01 -15.57
N LEU A 169 14.67 5.28 -14.81
CA LEU A 169 14.93 3.90 -14.43
C LEU A 169 13.96 2.98 -15.17
N PRO A 170 14.42 2.16 -16.12
CA PRO A 170 13.58 1.12 -16.72
C PRO A 170 13.16 0.09 -15.67
N LEU A 171 11.88 -0.32 -15.71
CA LEU A 171 11.31 -1.35 -14.83
C LEU A 171 10.84 -2.57 -15.61
N ASP A 172 10.65 -2.44 -16.94
CA ASP A 172 10.18 -3.47 -17.87
C ASP A 172 8.84 -4.11 -17.47
N ALA A 173 8.10 -3.44 -16.60
CA ALA A 173 6.82 -3.85 -16.04
C ALA A 173 5.98 -2.63 -15.67
N LYS A 174 4.66 -2.81 -15.49
CA LYS A 174 3.75 -1.77 -15.01
C LYS A 174 3.99 -1.53 -13.52
N PRO A 175 4.61 -0.40 -13.13
CA PRO A 175 4.77 -0.06 -11.72
C PRO A 175 3.48 0.49 -11.14
N GLU A 176 3.21 0.12 -9.89
CA GLU A 176 2.12 0.62 -9.05
C GLU A 176 2.66 1.29 -7.78
N PHE A 177 2.05 1.07 -6.60
CA PHE A 177 2.50 1.67 -5.35
C PHE A 177 3.95 1.32 -4.99
N ALA A 178 4.62 2.29 -4.37
CA ALA A 178 5.99 2.17 -3.91
C ALA A 178 6.14 2.56 -2.44
N ALA A 179 7.19 2.04 -1.80
CA ALA A 179 7.55 2.36 -0.43
C ALA A 179 9.05 2.66 -0.31
N SER A 180 9.41 3.59 0.59
CA SER A 180 10.79 3.90 0.97
C SER A 180 11.03 3.62 2.45
N ASP A 181 12.18 3.04 2.80
CA ASP A 181 12.62 2.95 4.20
C ASP A 181 13.20 4.27 4.73
N GLY A 182 13.47 5.23 3.85
CA GLY A 182 14.17 6.47 4.21
C GLY A 182 15.64 6.26 4.55
N GLN A 183 16.22 5.09 4.21
CA GLN A 183 17.60 4.71 4.49
C GLN A 183 18.37 4.32 3.23
N GLY A 184 17.75 4.39 2.08
CA GLY A 184 18.39 4.16 0.79
C GLY A 184 17.88 2.92 0.06
N HIS A 185 16.68 2.46 0.37
CA HIS A 185 15.99 1.43 -0.39
C HIS A 185 14.58 1.88 -0.75
N LEU A 186 14.19 1.59 -1.97
CA LEU A 186 12.82 1.70 -2.45
C LEU A 186 12.34 0.33 -2.91
N TRP A 187 11.06 0.10 -2.79
CA TRP A 187 10.36 -1.04 -3.36
C TRP A 187 9.15 -0.54 -4.14
N VAL A 188 8.87 -1.19 -5.26
CA VAL A 188 7.71 -0.87 -6.09
C VAL A 188 7.05 -2.17 -6.56
N ASN A 189 5.73 -2.23 -6.48
CA ASN A 189 4.95 -3.30 -7.08
C ASN A 189 5.06 -3.23 -8.61
N LEU A 190 5.27 -4.37 -9.22
CA LEU A 190 5.24 -4.60 -10.66
C LEU A 190 4.01 -5.44 -10.98
N GLU A 191 2.88 -4.76 -11.22
CA GLU A 191 1.53 -5.33 -11.28
C GLU A 191 1.46 -6.49 -12.28
N ASP A 192 1.78 -6.24 -13.55
CA ASP A 192 1.69 -7.21 -14.64
C ASP A 192 2.77 -8.31 -14.62
N LYS A 193 3.60 -8.33 -13.58
CA LYS A 193 4.63 -9.35 -13.33
C LYS A 193 4.47 -10.08 -12.00
N ASN A 194 3.43 -9.77 -11.23
CA ASN A 194 3.21 -10.35 -9.91
C ASN A 194 4.47 -10.33 -9.04
N SER A 195 5.18 -9.20 -9.05
CA SER A 195 6.50 -9.08 -8.43
C SER A 195 6.72 -7.71 -7.80
N ILE A 196 7.79 -7.60 -7.01
CA ILE A 196 8.27 -6.35 -6.43
C ILE A 196 9.69 -6.11 -6.90
N ALA A 197 9.98 -4.90 -7.39
CA ALA A 197 11.36 -4.47 -7.64
C ALA A 197 11.91 -3.75 -6.41
N GLN A 198 13.13 -4.11 -6.02
CA GLN A 198 13.97 -3.33 -5.10
C GLN A 198 14.85 -2.38 -5.90
N ILE A 199 14.92 -1.14 -5.48
CA ILE A 199 15.64 -0.06 -6.16
C ILE A 199 16.63 0.58 -5.20
N ASP A 200 17.87 0.77 -5.67
CA ASP A 200 18.80 1.72 -5.07
C ASP A 200 18.51 3.12 -5.62
N PRO A 201 17.94 4.03 -4.80
CA PRO A 201 17.56 5.36 -5.26
C PRO A 201 18.74 6.30 -5.52
N ARG A 202 19.95 5.98 -5.02
CA ARG A 202 21.17 6.76 -5.27
C ARG A 202 21.77 6.40 -6.62
N ALA A 203 21.92 5.09 -6.85
CA ALA A 203 22.48 4.57 -8.09
C ALA A 203 21.49 4.57 -9.26
N LEU A 204 20.19 4.83 -9.01
CA LEU A 204 19.08 4.70 -9.97
C LEU A 204 19.10 3.33 -10.66
N LYS A 205 19.12 2.29 -9.85
CA LYS A 205 19.26 0.92 -10.34
C LYS A 205 18.30 -0.02 -9.63
N VAL A 206 17.65 -0.91 -10.40
CA VAL A 206 16.98 -2.08 -9.84
C VAL A 206 18.03 -3.06 -9.33
N THR A 207 17.98 -3.38 -8.04
CA THR A 207 18.94 -4.28 -7.37
C THR A 207 18.43 -5.70 -7.30
N ALA A 208 17.11 -5.88 -7.26
CA ALA A 208 16.45 -7.18 -7.30
C ALA A 208 15.03 -7.06 -7.84
N VAL A 209 14.50 -8.15 -8.37
CA VAL A 209 13.08 -8.33 -8.68
C VAL A 209 12.65 -9.66 -8.07
N TRP A 210 11.63 -9.62 -7.22
CA TRP A 210 11.15 -10.76 -6.47
C TRP A 210 9.72 -11.12 -6.87
N PRO A 211 9.46 -12.37 -7.31
CA PRO A 211 8.09 -12.82 -7.50
C PRO A 211 7.36 -12.88 -6.15
N VAL A 212 6.15 -12.33 -6.08
CA VAL A 212 5.30 -12.44 -4.90
C VAL A 212 4.42 -13.68 -5.07
N THR A 213 4.92 -14.81 -4.62
CA THR A 213 4.23 -16.10 -4.80
C THR A 213 2.83 -16.08 -4.20
N GLY A 214 1.83 -16.43 -5.00
CA GLY A 214 0.43 -16.46 -4.60
C GLY A 214 -0.30 -15.12 -4.70
N CYS A 215 0.37 -14.04 -5.07
CA CYS A 215 -0.20 -12.72 -5.32
C CYS A 215 -0.40 -12.52 -6.82
N GLU A 216 -1.57 -12.04 -7.22
CA GLU A 216 -1.88 -11.65 -8.58
C GLU A 216 -2.13 -10.15 -8.60
N GLU A 217 -1.52 -9.45 -9.55
CA GLU A 217 -1.66 -8.00 -9.79
C GLU A 217 -1.51 -7.18 -8.49
N PRO A 218 -0.30 -7.15 -7.86
CA PRO A 218 -0.08 -6.35 -6.66
C PRO A 218 -0.22 -4.86 -6.96
N SER A 219 -1.13 -4.19 -6.25
CA SER A 219 -1.39 -2.75 -6.36
C SER A 219 -0.81 -1.97 -5.19
N GLY A 220 -1.48 -1.90 -4.04
CA GLY A 220 -1.02 -1.19 -2.86
C GLY A 220 0.17 -1.84 -2.18
N LEU A 221 1.06 -1.00 -1.61
CA LEU A 221 2.27 -1.44 -0.91
C LEU A 221 2.47 -0.62 0.35
N ALA A 222 2.58 -1.27 1.50
CA ALA A 222 2.93 -0.66 2.78
C ALA A 222 4.21 -1.25 3.36
N LEU A 223 4.87 -0.53 4.27
CA LEU A 223 6.15 -0.93 4.85
C LEU A 223 6.12 -0.85 6.39
N ASP A 224 6.39 -1.97 7.03
CA ASP A 224 6.81 -2.04 8.44
C ASP A 224 8.34 -1.89 8.49
N ARG A 225 8.81 -0.67 8.76
CA ARG A 225 10.25 -0.36 8.82
C ARG A 225 10.96 -1.10 9.94
N ALA A 226 10.29 -1.27 11.09
CA ALA A 226 10.88 -1.89 12.27
C ALA A 226 11.12 -3.39 12.06
N ALA A 227 10.14 -4.10 11.53
CA ALA A 227 10.24 -5.53 11.25
C ALA A 227 10.80 -5.84 9.85
N LYS A 228 11.12 -4.81 9.05
CA LYS A 228 11.65 -4.94 7.68
C LYS A 228 10.76 -5.80 6.79
N ARG A 229 9.48 -5.47 6.74
CA ARG A 229 8.46 -6.20 5.99
C ARG A 229 7.65 -5.27 5.11
N LEU A 230 7.40 -5.71 3.89
CA LEU A 230 6.41 -5.11 3.01
C LEU A 230 5.08 -5.84 3.15
N PHE A 231 4.00 -5.13 2.92
CA PHE A 231 2.65 -5.67 2.77
C PHE A 231 2.14 -5.27 1.40
N ALA A 232 2.08 -6.24 0.48
CA ALA A 232 1.49 -6.05 -0.84
C ALA A 232 0.06 -6.57 -0.83
N VAL A 233 -0.87 -5.80 -1.38
CA VAL A 233 -2.27 -6.21 -1.56
C VAL A 233 -2.53 -6.53 -3.02
N CYS A 234 -3.25 -7.62 -3.28
CA CYS A 234 -3.31 -8.30 -4.56
C CYS A 234 -4.77 -8.45 -5.02
N ASP A 235 -5.01 -8.39 -6.34
CA ASP A 235 -6.37 -8.44 -6.90
C ASP A 235 -7.07 -9.78 -6.62
N ASN A 236 -6.31 -10.86 -6.45
CA ASN A 236 -6.83 -12.16 -6.02
C ASN A 236 -7.18 -12.24 -4.52
N LYS A 237 -7.45 -11.09 -3.88
CA LYS A 237 -7.99 -10.93 -2.51
C LYS A 237 -7.09 -11.46 -1.41
N ILE A 238 -5.80 -11.25 -1.54
CA ILE A 238 -4.85 -11.52 -0.47
C ILE A 238 -3.97 -10.31 -0.16
N MET A 239 -3.52 -10.23 1.08
CA MET A 239 -2.36 -9.45 1.48
C MET A 239 -1.20 -10.41 1.68
N ALA A 240 -0.05 -10.09 1.11
CA ALA A 240 1.20 -10.84 1.31
C ALA A 240 2.18 -10.04 2.16
N ALA A 241 2.84 -10.68 3.13
CA ALA A 241 3.99 -10.12 3.84
C ALA A 241 5.28 -10.58 3.18
N ILE A 242 6.18 -9.66 2.88
CA ILE A 242 7.43 -9.93 2.16
C ILE A 242 8.62 -9.40 2.98
N ASP A 243 9.63 -10.19 3.19
CA ASP A 243 10.89 -9.78 3.82
C ASP A 243 11.68 -8.84 2.90
N THR A 244 12.06 -7.67 3.41
CA THR A 244 12.70 -6.62 2.60
C THR A 244 14.14 -6.93 2.20
N ALA A 245 14.79 -7.91 2.81
CA ALA A 245 16.18 -8.26 2.50
C ALA A 245 16.26 -9.39 1.45
N SER A 246 15.33 -10.35 1.53
CA SER A 246 15.38 -11.56 0.70
C SER A 246 14.28 -11.61 -0.37
N GLY A 247 13.24 -10.80 -0.27
CA GLY A 247 12.05 -10.89 -1.13
C GLY A 247 11.17 -12.11 -0.86
N ARG A 248 11.47 -12.87 0.20
CA ARG A 248 10.70 -14.07 0.54
C ARG A 248 9.32 -13.70 1.08
N VAL A 249 8.27 -14.32 0.55
CA VAL A 249 6.93 -14.24 1.12
C VAL A 249 6.93 -14.97 2.46
N LEU A 250 6.61 -14.24 3.53
CA LEU A 250 6.58 -14.72 4.91
C LEU A 250 5.24 -15.36 5.26
N GLY A 251 4.16 -14.81 4.74
CA GLY A 251 2.81 -15.27 4.95
C GLY A 251 1.81 -14.48 4.12
N THR A 252 0.58 -14.99 4.06
CA THR A 252 -0.55 -14.34 3.38
C THR A 252 -1.78 -14.35 4.28
N ALA A 253 -2.69 -13.39 4.06
CA ALA A 253 -4.01 -13.37 4.69
C ALA A 253 -5.07 -12.99 3.65
N PRO A 254 -6.30 -13.52 3.78
CA PRO A 254 -7.41 -13.08 2.93
C PRO A 254 -7.82 -11.64 3.26
N ILE A 255 -8.17 -10.88 2.21
CA ILE A 255 -8.73 -9.52 2.29
C ILE A 255 -9.94 -9.40 1.37
N GLY A 256 -10.63 -8.26 1.40
CA GLY A 256 -11.73 -7.97 0.48
C GLY A 256 -11.29 -7.78 -0.97
N GLY A 257 -12.26 -7.75 -1.87
CA GLY A 257 -12.01 -7.60 -3.31
C GLY A 257 -11.98 -6.16 -3.81
N GLY A 258 -11.34 -5.97 -4.99
CA GLY A 258 -11.16 -4.66 -5.60
C GLY A 258 -10.27 -3.76 -4.76
N VAL A 259 -9.23 -4.32 -4.20
CA VAL A 259 -8.25 -3.62 -3.37
C VAL A 259 -7.36 -2.75 -4.23
N ASP A 260 -6.91 -1.60 -3.68
CA ASP A 260 -6.02 -0.71 -4.40
C ASP A 260 -4.91 -0.16 -3.48
N ALA A 261 -5.20 0.17 -2.23
CA ALA A 261 -4.20 0.72 -1.33
C ALA A 261 -4.01 -0.11 -0.06
N ALA A 262 -2.80 -0.01 0.49
CA ALA A 262 -2.40 -0.59 1.76
C ALA A 262 -1.78 0.48 2.67
N ALA A 263 -1.93 0.32 3.99
CA ALA A 263 -1.19 1.08 4.99
C ALA A 263 -0.73 0.17 6.12
N TYR A 264 0.29 0.60 6.84
CA TYR A 264 0.74 -0.03 8.07
C TYR A 264 0.79 0.99 9.20
N ASP A 265 0.16 0.67 10.32
CA ASP A 265 0.16 1.47 11.53
C ASP A 265 1.19 0.90 12.52
N PRO A 266 2.35 1.54 12.70
CA PRO A 266 3.36 1.05 13.62
C PRO A 266 2.91 1.18 15.09
N GLY A 267 2.02 2.13 15.41
CA GLY A 267 1.50 2.33 16.75
C GLY A 267 0.55 1.23 17.21
N LYS A 268 -0.19 0.62 16.27
CA LYS A 268 -1.11 -0.50 16.53
C LYS A 268 -0.55 -1.85 16.10
N GLY A 269 0.52 -1.87 15.31
CA GLY A 269 1.04 -3.09 14.70
C GLY A 269 0.04 -3.75 13.75
N LEU A 270 -0.65 -2.96 12.95
CA LEU A 270 -1.72 -3.41 12.06
C LEU A 270 -1.47 -2.98 10.62
N ALA A 271 -1.74 -3.88 9.69
CA ALA A 271 -1.78 -3.58 8.27
C ALA A 271 -3.24 -3.48 7.80
N PHE A 272 -3.49 -2.57 6.87
CA PHE A 272 -4.81 -2.27 6.33
C PHE A 272 -4.84 -2.43 4.82
N ALA A 273 -5.97 -2.89 4.31
CA ALA A 273 -6.26 -2.92 2.89
C ALA A 273 -7.65 -2.31 2.64
N SER A 274 -7.72 -1.27 1.81
CA SER A 274 -8.99 -0.67 1.40
C SER A 274 -9.54 -1.40 0.17
N CYS A 275 -10.72 -1.98 0.31
CA CYS A 275 -11.30 -2.88 -0.66
C CYS A 275 -12.56 -2.28 -1.28
N GLY A 276 -12.56 -2.11 -2.59
CA GLY A 276 -13.66 -1.46 -3.34
C GLY A 276 -15.01 -2.15 -3.24
N GLU A 277 -15.07 -3.39 -2.77
CA GLU A 277 -16.34 -4.07 -2.46
C GLU A 277 -17.08 -3.45 -1.25
N GLY A 278 -16.42 -2.56 -0.47
CA GLY A 278 -17.02 -1.81 0.64
C GLY A 278 -16.55 -2.26 2.01
N VAL A 279 -15.31 -2.71 2.13
CA VAL A 279 -14.71 -3.11 3.41
C VAL A 279 -13.27 -2.58 3.55
N LEU A 280 -12.87 -2.33 4.80
CA LEU A 280 -11.50 -2.17 5.22
C LEU A 280 -11.06 -3.48 5.88
N SER A 281 -10.14 -4.20 5.26
CA SER A 281 -9.55 -5.39 5.86
C SER A 281 -8.45 -5.00 6.81
N VAL A 282 -8.51 -5.52 8.06
CA VAL A 282 -7.52 -5.29 9.11
C VAL A 282 -6.75 -6.58 9.34
N VAL A 283 -5.45 -6.52 9.18
CA VAL A 283 -4.56 -7.67 9.25
C VAL A 283 -3.51 -7.45 10.34
N ARG A 284 -3.32 -8.44 11.20
CA ARG A 284 -2.28 -8.43 12.23
C ARG A 284 -1.11 -9.29 11.78
N PRO A 285 0.08 -8.69 11.58
CA PRO A 285 1.28 -9.45 11.33
C PRO A 285 1.86 -10.04 12.63
N GLY A 286 2.17 -11.33 12.62
CA GLY A 286 2.91 -12.01 13.68
C GLY A 286 4.41 -11.70 13.65
N ALA A 287 5.13 -12.03 14.70
CA ALA A 287 6.58 -11.84 14.78
C ALA A 287 7.35 -12.67 13.75
N ASP A 288 6.82 -13.82 13.38
CA ASP A 288 7.35 -14.73 12.36
C ASP A 288 7.01 -14.34 10.91
N GLY A 289 6.19 -13.30 10.75
CA GLY A 289 5.69 -12.83 9.46
C GLY A 289 4.38 -13.47 9.01
N ALA A 290 3.82 -14.42 9.80
CA ALA A 290 2.47 -14.91 9.54
C ALA A 290 1.47 -13.75 9.62
N LEU A 291 0.43 -13.79 8.79
CA LEU A 291 -0.61 -12.78 8.75
C LEU A 291 -1.94 -13.35 9.25
N ALA A 292 -2.62 -12.61 10.10
CA ALA A 292 -3.98 -12.95 10.55
C ALA A 292 -4.94 -11.83 10.13
N ALA A 293 -5.92 -12.15 9.27
CA ALA A 293 -7.06 -11.28 9.04
C ALA A 293 -7.93 -11.29 10.32
N ILE A 294 -8.00 -10.15 11.00
CA ILE A 294 -8.65 -10.07 12.32
C ILE A 294 -9.97 -9.30 12.28
N GLU A 295 -10.19 -8.52 11.23
CA GLU A 295 -11.41 -7.72 11.08
C GLU A 295 -11.65 -7.38 9.61
N SER A 296 -12.94 -7.25 9.25
CA SER A 296 -13.42 -6.67 8.00
C SER A 296 -14.44 -5.60 8.37
N ALA A 297 -13.99 -4.35 8.49
CA ALA A 297 -14.82 -3.22 8.87
C ALA A 297 -15.62 -2.71 7.66
N GLU A 298 -16.92 -2.46 7.84
CA GLU A 298 -17.75 -1.94 6.77
C GLU A 298 -17.36 -0.52 6.36
N THR A 299 -17.28 -0.30 5.06
CA THR A 299 -17.09 1.01 4.44
C THR A 299 -18.19 1.28 3.40
N ARG A 300 -17.85 1.85 2.26
CA ARG A 300 -18.78 2.04 1.13
C ARG A 300 -18.17 1.45 -0.14
N ARG A 301 -18.99 0.94 -1.04
CA ARG A 301 -18.51 0.46 -2.34
C ARG A 301 -17.70 1.54 -3.05
N GLY A 302 -16.61 1.13 -3.70
CA GLY A 302 -15.72 2.03 -4.41
C GLY A 302 -14.66 2.70 -3.52
N ALA A 303 -14.73 2.60 -2.19
CA ALA A 303 -13.72 3.12 -1.27
C ALA A 303 -12.48 2.20 -1.29
N ARG A 304 -11.63 2.34 -2.32
CA ARG A 304 -10.52 1.42 -2.58
C ARG A 304 -9.15 2.00 -2.23
N THR A 305 -9.05 3.33 -2.08
CA THR A 305 -7.81 4.01 -1.69
C THR A 305 -7.94 4.58 -0.28
N LEU A 306 -6.85 4.64 0.45
CA LEU A 306 -6.82 5.08 1.84
C LEU A 306 -5.62 5.94 2.18
N ALA A 307 -5.75 6.70 3.28
CA ALA A 307 -4.62 7.30 4.00
C ALA A 307 -4.78 7.06 5.51
N LEU A 308 -3.66 6.94 6.20
CA LEU A 308 -3.59 6.72 7.64
C LEU A 308 -3.02 7.96 8.35
N ASP A 309 -3.67 8.42 9.40
CA ASP A 309 -3.07 9.29 10.42
C ASP A 309 -2.48 8.41 11.53
N GLU A 310 -1.15 8.29 11.55
CA GLU A 310 -0.44 7.45 12.52
C GLU A 310 -0.59 7.95 13.98
N ARG A 311 -0.90 9.21 14.18
CA ARG A 311 -1.07 9.83 15.51
C ARG A 311 -2.42 9.49 16.14
N THR A 312 -3.50 9.55 15.36
CA THR A 312 -4.87 9.28 15.82
C THR A 312 -5.33 7.88 15.49
N HIS A 313 -4.59 7.16 14.62
CA HIS A 313 -4.94 5.85 14.08
C HIS A 313 -6.22 5.87 13.22
N ARG A 314 -6.58 7.05 12.70
CA ARG A 314 -7.72 7.22 11.79
C ARG A 314 -7.36 6.77 10.40
N ILE A 315 -8.30 6.10 9.76
CA ILE A 315 -8.23 5.73 8.35
C ILE A 315 -9.20 6.61 7.57
N TYR A 316 -8.67 7.26 6.54
CA TYR A 316 -9.45 8.09 5.62
C TYR A 316 -9.59 7.39 4.28
N LEU A 317 -10.81 7.34 3.76
CA LEU A 317 -11.10 6.84 2.41
C LEU A 317 -12.00 7.85 1.70
N VAL A 318 -12.09 7.73 0.39
CA VAL A 318 -13.07 8.49 -0.40
C VAL A 318 -13.83 7.56 -1.33
N THR A 319 -15.07 7.94 -1.63
CA THR A 319 -15.93 7.24 -2.58
C THR A 319 -17.05 8.15 -3.07
N ALA A 320 -17.86 7.64 -4.01
CA ALA A 320 -19.11 8.23 -4.46
C ALA A 320 -20.14 7.12 -4.71
N ASP A 321 -21.39 7.50 -4.90
CA ASP A 321 -22.38 6.57 -5.39
C ASP A 321 -22.27 6.43 -6.92
N PHE A 322 -22.57 5.25 -7.42
CA PHE A 322 -22.56 4.93 -8.83
C PHE A 322 -23.91 4.43 -9.30
N GLY A 323 -24.32 4.90 -10.47
CA GLY A 323 -25.48 4.36 -11.16
C GLY A 323 -25.26 2.90 -11.61
N PRO A 324 -26.25 2.28 -12.23
CA PRO A 324 -26.10 0.94 -12.75
C PRO A 324 -24.99 0.90 -13.82
N PRO A 325 -24.14 -0.14 -13.82
CA PRO A 325 -23.11 -0.28 -14.84
C PRO A 325 -23.76 -0.49 -16.22
N PRO A 326 -23.17 0.07 -17.28
CA PRO A 326 -23.60 -0.26 -18.64
C PRO A 326 -23.34 -1.74 -18.95
N PRO A 327 -23.95 -2.30 -20.01
CA PRO A 327 -23.66 -3.67 -20.41
C PRO A 327 -22.17 -3.91 -20.64
N ALA A 328 -21.67 -5.06 -20.16
CA ALA A 328 -20.30 -5.47 -20.40
C ALA A 328 -20.04 -5.67 -21.91
N THR A 329 -18.86 -5.28 -22.37
CA THR A 329 -18.36 -5.50 -23.73
C THR A 329 -17.06 -6.30 -23.70
N ALA A 330 -16.62 -6.82 -24.84
CA ALA A 330 -15.32 -7.51 -24.90
C ALA A 330 -14.14 -6.60 -24.55
N GLU A 331 -14.26 -5.29 -24.82
CA GLU A 331 -13.24 -4.29 -24.49
C GLU A 331 -13.34 -3.81 -23.03
N HIS A 332 -14.53 -3.86 -22.46
CA HIS A 332 -14.84 -3.48 -21.08
C HIS A 332 -15.67 -4.55 -20.39
N PRO A 333 -15.05 -5.65 -19.94
CA PRO A 333 -15.76 -6.78 -19.33
C PRO A 333 -16.36 -6.44 -17.96
N HIS A 334 -15.83 -5.43 -17.26
CA HIS A 334 -16.29 -4.98 -15.94
C HIS A 334 -16.53 -3.47 -15.90
N PRO A 335 -17.52 -2.95 -16.67
CA PRO A 335 -17.76 -1.51 -16.72
C PRO A 335 -18.27 -1.00 -15.36
N ARG A 336 -17.84 0.18 -14.99
CA ARG A 336 -18.39 0.88 -13.82
C ARG A 336 -19.55 1.76 -14.25
N GLY A 337 -20.54 1.89 -13.37
CA GLY A 337 -21.62 2.87 -13.53
C GLY A 337 -21.07 4.30 -13.49
N ALA A 338 -21.82 5.24 -14.07
CA ALA A 338 -21.49 6.65 -13.92
C ALA A 338 -21.61 7.08 -12.46
N MET A 339 -20.70 7.95 -12.00
CA MET A 339 -20.80 8.55 -10.68
C MET A 339 -22.07 9.40 -10.59
N VAL A 340 -22.78 9.29 -9.47
CA VAL A 340 -23.96 10.10 -9.18
C VAL A 340 -23.48 11.48 -8.71
N PRO A 341 -23.85 12.58 -9.36
CA PRO A 341 -23.42 13.92 -9.00
C PRO A 341 -23.75 14.28 -7.54
N GLY A 342 -22.83 15.00 -6.89
CA GLY A 342 -23.01 15.48 -5.51
C GLY A 342 -22.87 14.38 -4.45
N THR A 343 -22.38 13.19 -4.79
CA THR A 343 -22.24 12.07 -3.85
C THR A 343 -20.77 11.75 -3.48
N PHE A 344 -19.81 12.50 -4.02
CA PHE A 344 -18.42 12.33 -3.64
C PHE A 344 -18.22 12.67 -2.16
N ARG A 345 -17.58 11.78 -1.41
CA ARG A 345 -17.50 11.89 0.06
C ARG A 345 -16.23 11.33 0.64
N LEU A 346 -15.83 11.93 1.76
CA LEU A 346 -14.80 11.45 2.66
C LEU A 346 -15.44 10.53 3.70
N LEU A 347 -14.81 9.40 3.95
CA LEU A 347 -15.14 8.45 5.02
C LEU A 347 -14.00 8.46 6.04
N VAL A 348 -14.34 8.45 7.33
CA VAL A 348 -13.38 8.35 8.43
C VAL A 348 -13.71 7.13 9.27
N LEU A 349 -12.74 6.23 9.41
CA LEU A 349 -12.86 5.07 10.29
C LEU A 349 -11.96 5.23 11.50
N GLU A 350 -12.47 4.86 12.66
CA GLU A 350 -11.77 4.88 13.93
C GLU A 350 -11.93 3.53 14.65
N ALA A 351 -10.89 3.13 15.39
CA ALA A 351 -10.97 2.00 16.30
C ALA A 351 -11.92 2.29 17.46
N GLY A 352 -12.67 1.30 17.93
CA GLY A 352 -13.62 1.41 19.04
C GLY A 352 -12.95 1.41 20.42
#